data_64c53ac43d8456871381e33994deda3f
#
_entry.id   64c53ac43d8456871381e33994deda3f
#
_cell.length_a   1.000
_cell.length_b   1.000
_cell.length_c   1.000
_cell.angle_alpha   90.00
_cell.angle_beta   90.00
_cell.angle_gamma   90.00
#
_symmetry.space_group_name_H-M   'P 1'
#
loop_
_entity.id
_entity.type
_entity.pdbx_description
1 polymer ?
#
loop_
_entity_poly.entity_id
_entity_poly.type
_entity_poly.pdbx_seq_one_letter_code
_entity_poly.pdbx_strand_id
1 'polypeptide(L)'
;MSGEHTLKAVRGSFIDVTRTVDNPEEIASALRFIEDGLLLIKQGKVEWFGEWEDGKHQIPDTIRVRDYRGKLVVPGFVDTHIHYPQSEMVGAYGEQLLEWLNKHTFPTERRYEDLEYAREMSAFFIKQLLRNGT
;
A
#
# COMPACT_ATOMS: atom_id res chain seq x y z
N MET A 1 -11.00 -22.34 -4.49
CA MET A 1 -10.17 -21.79 -3.40
C MET A 1 -8.78 -22.43 -3.45
N SER A 2 -7.93 -22.05 -4.41
CA SER A 2 -6.61 -22.67 -4.66
C SER A 2 -5.51 -21.62 -4.92
N GLY A 3 -5.62 -20.42 -4.34
CA GLY A 3 -4.68 -19.32 -4.57
C GLY A 3 -3.70 -19.00 -3.42
N GLU A 4 -3.80 -19.69 -2.29
CA GLU A 4 -3.13 -19.25 -1.06
C GLU A 4 -1.70 -19.78 -0.86
N HIS A 5 -1.24 -20.72 -1.65
CA HIS A 5 0.07 -21.35 -1.43
C HIS A 5 1.13 -21.01 -2.49
N THR A 6 0.81 -20.13 -3.43
CA THR A 6 1.73 -19.85 -4.54
C THR A 6 2.81 -18.85 -4.11
N LEU A 7 4.07 -19.27 -4.21
CA LEU A 7 5.23 -18.39 -4.10
C LEU A 7 5.19 -17.37 -5.24
N LYS A 8 5.42 -16.10 -4.93
CA LYS A 8 5.57 -15.01 -5.91
C LYS A 8 6.98 -14.49 -5.82
N ALA A 9 7.62 -14.27 -6.97
CA ALA A 9 8.96 -13.72 -7.06
C ALA A 9 8.91 -12.38 -7.82
N VAL A 10 9.52 -11.35 -7.24
CA VAL A 10 9.61 -10.00 -7.80
C VAL A 10 11.08 -9.59 -7.84
N ARG A 11 11.57 -9.17 -9.02
CA ARG A 11 12.91 -8.60 -9.21
C ARG A 11 12.81 -7.14 -9.57
N GLY A 12 13.66 -6.29 -9.01
CA GLY A 12 13.71 -4.84 -9.29
C GLY A 12 14.68 -4.14 -8.38
N SER A 13 14.69 -2.81 -8.44
CA SER A 13 15.40 -2.00 -7.45
C SER A 13 14.47 -1.74 -6.26
N PHE A 14 14.97 -1.89 -5.05
CA PHE A 14 14.18 -1.76 -3.84
C PHE A 14 14.73 -0.68 -2.92
N ILE A 15 13.84 0.01 -2.24
CA ILE A 15 14.16 0.83 -1.08
C ILE A 15 13.18 0.50 0.05
N ASP A 16 13.70 0.31 1.25
CA ASP A 16 12.88 0.09 2.44
C ASP A 16 13.50 0.74 3.69
N VAL A 17 12.77 0.70 4.79
CA VAL A 17 13.22 1.21 6.09
C VAL A 17 13.54 0.02 6.99
N THR A 18 14.77 -0.06 7.47
CA THR A 18 15.29 -1.22 8.23
C THR A 18 15.04 -1.12 9.72
N ARG A 19 14.78 0.07 10.24
CA ARG A 19 14.52 0.34 11.67
C ARG A 19 13.71 1.62 11.86
N THR A 20 13.02 1.72 12.97
CA THR A 20 12.41 2.98 13.42
C THR A 20 13.50 3.98 13.80
N VAL A 21 13.28 5.26 13.52
CA VAL A 21 14.12 6.38 13.91
C VAL A 21 13.29 7.44 14.62
N ASP A 22 13.81 8.00 15.69
CA ASP A 22 13.16 9.07 16.45
C ASP A 22 13.63 10.46 15.99
N ASN A 23 14.81 10.52 15.36
CA ASN A 23 15.40 11.77 14.87
C ASN A 23 15.40 11.79 13.33
N PRO A 24 14.84 12.84 12.69
CA PRO A 24 14.88 13.00 11.23
C PRO A 24 16.29 12.91 10.61
N GLU A 25 17.32 13.32 11.31
CA GLU A 25 18.71 13.24 10.85
C GLU A 25 19.20 11.80 10.65
N GLU A 26 18.56 10.84 11.30
CA GLU A 26 18.91 9.42 11.20
C GLU A 26 18.19 8.69 10.05
N ILE A 27 17.22 9.31 9.39
CA ILE A 27 16.41 8.67 8.34
C ILE A 27 17.30 8.04 7.27
N ALA A 28 18.31 8.77 6.78
CA ALA A 28 19.19 8.27 5.73
C ALA A 28 19.91 6.97 6.13
N SER A 29 20.27 6.81 7.42
CA SER A 29 20.95 5.62 7.93
C SER A 29 20.00 4.43 8.16
N ALA A 30 18.70 4.68 8.18
CA ALA A 30 17.67 3.64 8.30
C ALA A 30 17.17 3.14 6.94
N LEU A 31 17.48 3.85 5.86
CA LEU A 31 17.12 3.42 4.51
C LEU A 31 18.09 2.34 4.02
N ARG A 32 17.53 1.32 3.39
CA ARG A 32 18.27 0.32 2.62
C ARG A 32 17.88 0.43 1.15
N PHE A 33 18.88 0.50 0.27
CA PHE A 33 18.68 0.46 -1.17
C PHE A 33 19.36 -0.80 -1.73
N ILE A 34 18.62 -1.55 -2.55
CA ILE A 34 19.10 -2.72 -3.28
C ILE A 34 18.86 -2.45 -4.77
N GLU A 35 19.92 -2.36 -5.56
CA GLU A 35 19.84 -2.00 -6.98
C GLU A 35 19.20 -3.11 -7.82
N ASP A 36 19.62 -4.35 -7.61
CA ASP A 36 19.07 -5.55 -8.27
C ASP A 36 18.68 -6.56 -7.21
N GLY A 37 17.48 -6.42 -6.70
CA GLY A 37 16.96 -7.20 -5.60
C GLY A 37 15.93 -8.23 -6.02
N LEU A 38 15.71 -9.18 -5.10
CA LEU A 38 14.65 -10.17 -5.15
C LEU A 38 13.79 -10.09 -3.89
N LEU A 39 12.49 -10.12 -4.10
CA LEU A 39 11.48 -10.27 -3.05
C LEU A 39 10.67 -11.55 -3.32
N LEU A 40 10.72 -12.49 -2.40
CA LEU A 40 9.89 -13.69 -2.40
C LEU A 40 8.74 -13.50 -1.42
N ILE A 41 7.52 -13.73 -1.92
CA ILE A 41 6.29 -13.60 -1.13
C ILE A 41 5.56 -14.93 -1.14
N LYS A 42 5.25 -15.46 0.06
CA LYS A 42 4.49 -16.68 0.25
C LYS A 42 3.38 -16.44 1.25
N GLN A 43 2.16 -16.81 0.90
CA GLN A 43 0.99 -16.61 1.78
C GLN A 43 0.81 -15.15 2.26
N GLY A 44 1.13 -14.16 1.41
CA GLY A 44 1.01 -12.75 1.76
C GLY A 44 2.12 -12.21 2.68
N LYS A 45 3.13 -13.01 2.99
CA LYS A 45 4.27 -12.62 3.82
C LYS A 45 5.56 -12.64 3.02
N VAL A 46 6.52 -11.79 3.40
CA VAL A 46 7.87 -11.83 2.87
C VAL A 46 8.55 -13.11 3.38
N GLU A 47 8.91 -13.98 2.47
CA GLU A 47 9.65 -15.22 2.75
C GLU A 47 11.15 -14.96 2.69
N TRP A 48 11.57 -14.16 1.70
CA TRP A 48 12.98 -13.78 1.53
C TRP A 48 13.07 -12.40 0.87
N PHE A 49 14.09 -11.62 1.21
CA PHE A 49 14.36 -10.31 0.61
C PHE A 49 15.87 -9.99 0.68
N GLY A 50 16.46 -9.62 -0.45
CA GLY A 50 17.87 -9.27 -0.54
C GLY A 50 18.35 -9.13 -1.99
N GLU A 51 19.65 -9.24 -2.20
CA GLU A 51 20.28 -9.18 -3.52
C GLU A 51 19.82 -10.32 -4.42
N TRP A 52 19.59 -10.04 -5.70
CA TRP A 52 19.19 -11.06 -6.67
C TRP A 52 20.11 -12.27 -6.70
N GLU A 53 21.41 -12.03 -6.74
CA GLU A 53 22.41 -13.10 -6.84
C GLU A 53 22.38 -14.06 -5.65
N ASP A 54 22.07 -13.54 -4.45
CA ASP A 54 22.03 -14.32 -3.22
C ASP A 54 20.74 -15.16 -3.09
N GLY A 55 19.66 -14.72 -3.71
CA GLY A 55 18.34 -15.33 -3.53
C GLY A 55 17.80 -16.10 -4.74
N LYS A 56 18.29 -15.86 -5.95
CA LYS A 56 17.72 -16.41 -7.19
C LYS A 56 17.61 -17.94 -7.22
N HIS A 57 18.52 -18.64 -6.56
CA HIS A 57 18.54 -20.12 -6.48
C HIS A 57 17.39 -20.70 -5.63
N GLN A 58 16.69 -19.86 -4.86
CA GLN A 58 15.53 -20.26 -4.06
C GLN A 58 14.23 -20.27 -4.88
N ILE A 59 14.27 -19.77 -6.13
CA ILE A 59 13.08 -19.68 -6.99
C ILE A 59 12.90 -21.02 -7.71
N PRO A 60 11.80 -21.75 -7.47
CA PRO A 60 11.50 -22.95 -8.24
C PRO A 60 11.31 -22.64 -9.74
N ASP A 61 11.71 -23.53 -10.63
CA ASP A 61 11.58 -23.36 -12.08
C ASP A 61 10.13 -23.15 -12.56
N THR A 62 9.15 -23.55 -11.75
CA THR A 62 7.72 -23.37 -12.02
C THR A 62 7.22 -21.95 -11.72
N ILE A 63 8.02 -21.13 -11.06
CA ILE A 63 7.63 -19.77 -10.63
C ILE A 63 8.16 -18.75 -11.62
N ARG A 64 7.22 -18.00 -12.22
CA ARG A 64 7.56 -16.86 -13.07
C ARG A 64 7.97 -15.66 -12.22
N VAL A 65 9.17 -15.15 -12.43
CA VAL A 65 9.63 -13.88 -11.84
C VAL A 65 8.92 -12.71 -12.51
N ARG A 66 8.33 -11.83 -11.71
CA ARG A 66 7.86 -10.51 -12.16
C ARG A 66 9.05 -9.56 -12.20
N ASP A 67 9.46 -9.20 -13.39
CA ASP A 67 10.63 -8.34 -13.63
C ASP A 67 10.20 -6.87 -13.68
N TYR A 68 10.65 -6.11 -12.69
CA TYR A 68 10.48 -4.67 -12.56
C TYR A 68 11.82 -3.93 -12.60
N ARG A 69 12.86 -4.50 -13.22
CA ARG A 69 14.13 -3.78 -13.38
C ARG A 69 13.91 -2.45 -14.09
N GLY A 70 14.63 -1.41 -13.66
CA GLY A 70 14.41 -0.03 -14.08
C GLY A 70 13.24 0.69 -13.39
N LYS A 71 12.58 0.03 -12.43
CA LYS A 71 11.55 0.62 -11.55
C LYS A 71 11.96 0.47 -10.11
N LEU A 72 11.57 1.42 -9.28
CA LEU A 72 11.75 1.36 -7.84
C LEU A 72 10.53 0.69 -7.20
N VAL A 73 10.77 -0.32 -6.39
CA VAL A 73 9.77 -1.01 -5.58
C VAL A 73 9.95 -0.56 -4.14
N VAL A 74 8.88 -0.09 -3.53
CA VAL A 74 8.88 0.42 -2.16
C VAL A 74 7.76 -0.25 -1.36
N PRO A 75 7.84 -0.28 -0.02
CA PRO A 75 6.69 -0.64 0.82
C PRO A 75 5.49 0.26 0.55
N GLY A 76 4.29 -0.24 0.78
CA GLY A 76 3.08 0.58 0.73
C GLY A 76 3.15 1.73 1.74
N PHE A 77 2.52 2.84 1.39
CA PHE A 77 2.46 4.01 2.26
C PHE A 77 1.53 3.74 3.44
N VAL A 78 1.78 4.45 4.54
CA VAL A 78 0.92 4.43 5.72
C VAL A 78 0.26 5.80 5.84
N ASP A 79 -1.06 5.84 5.68
CA ASP A 79 -1.84 7.04 5.92
C ASP A 79 -2.39 6.99 7.35
N THR A 80 -1.94 7.91 8.19
CA THR A 80 -2.30 7.97 9.61
C THR A 80 -3.50 8.86 9.89
N HIS A 81 -4.06 9.53 8.88
CA HIS A 81 -5.22 10.40 9.03
C HIS A 81 -6.13 10.36 7.79
N ILE A 82 -7.18 9.60 7.84
CA ILE A 82 -8.01 9.24 6.69
C ILE A 82 -9.49 9.17 7.08
N HIS A 83 -10.36 9.66 6.20
CA HIS A 83 -11.81 9.73 6.40
C HIS A 83 -12.55 9.05 5.27
N TYR A 84 -12.72 7.72 5.32
CA TYR A 84 -13.39 6.97 4.26
C TYR A 84 -14.85 7.39 4.01
N PRO A 85 -15.65 7.82 5.04
CA PRO A 85 -17.02 8.27 4.80
C PRO A 85 -17.12 9.54 3.97
N GLN A 86 -16.02 10.23 3.74
CA GLN A 86 -15.95 11.46 2.97
C GLN A 86 -15.53 11.26 1.51
N SER A 87 -15.45 10.00 1.04
CA SER A 87 -14.95 9.65 -0.30
C SER A 87 -15.75 10.31 -1.43
N GLU A 88 -17.06 10.51 -1.27
CA GLU A 88 -17.91 11.09 -2.31
C GLU A 88 -17.88 12.63 -2.34
N MET A 89 -17.28 13.27 -1.34
CA MET A 89 -17.19 14.72 -1.29
C MET A 89 -15.78 15.24 -1.58
N VAL A 90 -14.89 14.38 -2.08
CA VAL A 90 -13.55 14.79 -2.53
C VAL A 90 -13.69 15.85 -3.61
N GLY A 91 -13.09 17.03 -3.38
CA GLY A 91 -13.19 18.16 -4.29
C GLY A 91 -14.47 19.00 -4.15
N ALA A 92 -15.33 18.75 -3.15
CA ALA A 92 -16.46 19.61 -2.88
C ALA A 92 -15.96 21.03 -2.57
N TYR A 93 -16.43 22.00 -3.35
CA TYR A 93 -15.99 23.39 -3.23
C TYR A 93 -16.51 24.02 -1.93
N GLY A 94 -15.65 24.80 -1.28
CA GLY A 94 -15.81 25.24 0.08
C GLY A 94 -16.52 26.58 0.27
N GLU A 95 -17.20 26.64 1.36
CA GLU A 95 -17.72 27.78 2.10
C GLU A 95 -16.93 27.91 3.40
N GLN A 96 -17.43 28.65 4.38
CA GLN A 96 -16.83 28.60 5.73
C GLN A 96 -16.97 27.20 6.32
N LEU A 97 -16.02 26.80 7.15
CA LEU A 97 -15.91 25.41 7.65
C LEU A 97 -17.23 24.83 8.17
N LEU A 98 -17.95 25.57 9.01
CA LEU A 98 -19.21 25.08 9.60
C LEU A 98 -20.32 24.90 8.56
N GLU A 99 -20.39 25.78 7.58
CA GLU A 99 -21.37 25.69 6.48
C GLU A 99 -21.02 24.50 5.60
N TRP A 100 -19.74 24.31 5.30
CA TRP A 100 -19.23 23.18 4.52
C TRP A 100 -19.51 21.83 5.21
N LEU A 101 -19.28 21.74 6.52
CA LEU A 101 -19.60 20.54 7.30
C LEU A 101 -21.09 20.21 7.25
N ASN A 102 -21.95 21.19 7.44
CA ASN A 102 -23.40 21.00 7.42
C ASN A 102 -23.95 20.64 6.03
N LYS A 103 -23.35 21.19 4.98
CA LYS A 103 -23.83 21.01 3.60
C LYS A 103 -23.31 19.72 2.97
N HIS A 104 -22.07 19.33 3.26
CA HIS A 104 -21.39 18.21 2.60
C HIS A 104 -21.09 17.07 3.54
N THR A 105 -20.39 17.32 4.65
CA THR A 105 -19.84 16.25 5.51
C THR A 105 -20.94 15.48 6.22
N PHE A 106 -21.74 16.13 7.03
CA PHE A 106 -22.74 15.43 7.85
C PHE A 106 -23.81 14.70 7.03
N PRO A 107 -24.33 15.26 5.92
CA PRO A 107 -25.24 14.52 5.06
C PRO A 107 -24.61 13.30 4.41
N THR A 108 -23.34 13.39 3.98
CA THR A 108 -22.63 12.27 3.36
C THR A 108 -22.33 11.17 4.38
N GLU A 109 -21.82 11.53 5.56
CA GLU A 109 -21.52 10.57 6.62
C GLU A 109 -22.77 9.87 7.15
N ARG A 110 -23.92 10.54 7.22
CA ARG A 110 -25.19 9.93 7.64
C ARG A 110 -25.63 8.77 6.73
N ARG A 111 -25.25 8.77 5.46
CA ARG A 111 -25.58 7.66 4.53
C ARG A 111 -24.99 6.32 4.97
N TYR A 112 -23.95 6.35 5.80
CA TYR A 112 -23.30 5.13 6.34
C TYR A 112 -24.09 4.45 7.47
N GLU A 113 -25.25 5.00 7.88
CA GLU A 113 -26.26 4.28 8.69
C GLU A 113 -26.80 3.08 7.91
N ASP A 114 -26.83 3.13 6.56
CA ASP A 114 -27.12 2.00 5.69
C ASP A 114 -25.88 1.10 5.57
N LEU A 115 -26.00 -0.12 6.11
CA LEU A 115 -24.91 -1.08 6.13
C LEU A 115 -24.50 -1.59 4.74
N GLU A 116 -25.42 -1.66 3.79
CA GLU A 116 -25.10 -2.09 2.42
C GLU A 116 -24.28 -1.02 1.72
N TYR A 117 -24.73 0.22 1.80
CA TYR A 117 -23.99 1.38 1.31
C TYR A 117 -22.60 1.50 1.97
N ALA A 118 -22.52 1.34 3.29
CA ALA A 118 -21.24 1.38 4.02
C ALA A 118 -20.26 0.30 3.55
N ARG A 119 -20.73 -0.93 3.26
CA ARG A 119 -19.90 -2.03 2.74
C ARG A 119 -19.38 -1.72 1.33
N GLU A 120 -20.25 -1.25 0.45
CA GLU A 120 -19.88 -0.90 -0.91
C GLU A 120 -18.82 0.21 -0.94
N MET A 121 -19.06 1.29 -0.20
CA MET A 121 -18.14 2.44 -0.12
C MET A 121 -16.82 2.09 0.55
N SER A 122 -16.83 1.25 1.58
CA SER A 122 -15.59 0.76 2.21
C SER A 122 -14.77 -0.05 1.23
N ALA A 123 -15.39 -0.94 0.47
CA ALA A 123 -14.71 -1.74 -0.54
C ALA A 123 -14.14 -0.87 -1.66
N PHE A 124 -14.89 0.12 -2.12
CA PHE A 124 -14.42 1.12 -3.09
C PHE A 124 -13.20 1.87 -2.56
N PHE A 125 -13.30 2.40 -1.34
CA PHE A 125 -12.25 3.20 -0.73
C PHE A 125 -10.94 2.42 -0.54
N ILE A 126 -11.00 1.20 0.02
CA ILE A 126 -9.84 0.32 0.17
C ILE A 126 -9.19 0.04 -1.19
N LYS A 127 -10.01 -0.20 -2.23
CA LYS A 127 -9.49 -0.40 -3.58
C LYS A 127 -8.74 0.82 -4.12
N GLN A 128 -9.22 2.05 -3.81
CA GLN A 128 -8.52 3.28 -4.21
C GLN A 128 -7.20 3.43 -3.43
N LEU A 129 -7.18 3.16 -2.13
CA LEU A 129 -5.95 3.18 -1.34
C LEU A 129 -4.91 2.24 -1.94
N LEU A 130 -5.25 0.97 -2.13
CA LEU A 130 -4.34 -0.04 -2.70
C LEU A 130 -3.84 0.34 -4.10
N ARG A 131 -4.69 0.97 -4.95
CA ARG A 131 -4.27 1.45 -6.28
C ARG A 131 -3.25 2.58 -6.23
N ASN A 132 -3.28 3.36 -5.16
CA ASN A 132 -2.43 4.53 -4.97
C ASN A 132 -1.27 4.28 -4.01
N GLY A 133 -1.09 3.04 -3.57
CA GLY A 133 0.09 2.61 -2.84
C GLY A 133 -0.02 2.71 -1.31
N THR A 134 -1.24 2.86 -0.77
CA THR A 134 -1.48 2.87 0.69
C THR A 134 -1.87 1.50 1.18
#